data_3aa461f903c95f2795fbb5ef0653ed30
#
_entry.id   3aa461f903c95f2795fbb5ef0653ed30
#
_cell.length_a   1.000
_cell.length_b   1.000
_cell.length_c   1.000
_cell.angle_alpha   90.00
_cell.angle_beta   90.00
_cell.angle_gamma   90.00
#
_symmetry.space_group_name_H-M   'P 1'
#
loop_
_entity.id
_entity.type
_entity.pdbx_description
1 polymer ?
#
loop_
_entity_poly.entity_id
_entity_poly.type
_entity_poly.pdbx_seq_one_letter_code
_entity_poly.pdbx_strand_id
1 'polypeptide(L)' 'QQTLDYLLEAEGSIRSAIKCAAVNENPLVVTQVSKLLMDIDHLKSFEELRDLLDSPAKKRDE' A
#
# COMPACT_ATOMS: atom_id res chain seq x y z
N GLN A 1 4.05 -6.02 -12.07
CA GLN A 1 3.66 -4.62 -12.26
C GLN A 1 4.47 -3.75 -11.32
N GLN A 2 5.23 -2.81 -11.89
CA GLN A 2 6.25 -2.07 -11.14
C GLN A 2 5.67 -1.19 -10.03
N THR A 3 4.60 -0.48 -10.33
CA THR A 3 4.00 0.39 -9.33
C THR A 3 3.56 -0.39 -8.11
N LEU A 4 2.93 -1.53 -8.33
CA LEU A 4 2.49 -2.37 -7.23
C LEU A 4 3.67 -2.89 -6.43
N ASP A 5 4.76 -3.26 -7.12
CA ASP A 5 5.96 -3.74 -6.43
C ASP A 5 6.53 -2.68 -5.51
N TYR A 6 6.60 -1.44 -5.97
CA TYR A 6 7.10 -0.35 -5.13
C TYR A 6 6.17 -0.07 -3.97
N LEU A 7 4.86 -0.18 -4.18
CA LEU A 7 3.92 0.00 -3.08
C LEU A 7 4.08 -1.08 -2.02
N LEU A 8 4.36 -2.31 -2.44
CA LEU A 8 4.61 -3.39 -1.49
C LEU A 8 5.88 -3.15 -0.68
N GLU A 9 6.93 -2.65 -1.33
CA GLU A 9 8.16 -2.31 -0.63
C GLU A 9 7.92 -1.19 0.38
N ALA A 10 7.18 -0.16 -0.03
CA ALA A 10 6.87 0.95 0.86
C ALA A 10 6.06 0.47 2.06
N GLU A 11 5.12 -0.42 1.82
CA GLU A 11 4.33 -0.99 2.91
C GLU A 11 5.21 -1.70 3.92
N GLY A 12 6.17 -2.49 3.43
CA GLY A 12 7.10 -3.18 4.32
C GLY A 12 7.94 -2.23 5.14
N SER A 13 8.42 -1.16 4.51
CA SER A 13 9.21 -0.14 5.22
C SER A 13 8.38 0.56 6.28
N ILE A 14 7.13 0.87 5.97
CA ILE A 14 6.24 1.53 6.92
C ILE A 14 5.94 0.62 8.10
N ARG A 15 5.73 -0.67 7.86
CA ARG A 15 5.51 -1.62 8.95
C ARG A 15 6.73 -1.69 9.87
N SER A 16 7.93 -1.65 9.30
CA SER A 16 9.15 -1.63 10.10
C SER A 16 9.24 -0.37 10.94
N ALA A 17 8.84 0.78 10.38
CA ALA A 17 8.82 2.04 11.12
C ALA A 17 7.84 1.99 12.28
N ILE A 18 6.68 1.36 12.08
CA ILE A 18 5.71 1.20 13.15
C ILE A 18 6.29 0.38 14.29
N LYS A 19 6.96 -0.71 13.96
CA LYS A 19 7.57 -1.55 14.99
C LYS A 19 8.62 -0.77 15.78
N CYS A 20 9.45 -0.02 15.10
CA CYS A 20 10.46 0.80 15.75
C CYS A 20 9.84 1.84 16.67
N ALA A 21 8.81 2.52 16.18
CA ALA A 21 8.15 3.55 16.96
C ALA A 21 7.47 2.95 18.18
N ALA A 22 6.90 1.76 18.05
CA ALA A 22 6.26 1.10 19.18
C ALA A 22 7.26 0.73 20.25
N VAL A 23 8.42 0.21 19.83
CA VAL A 23 9.49 -0.15 20.79
C VAL A 23 10.00 1.08 21.53
N ASN A 24 10.05 2.22 20.85
CA ASN A 24 10.55 3.46 21.41
C ASN A 24 9.45 4.27 22.13
N GLU A 25 8.25 3.66 22.27
CA GLU A 25 7.13 4.28 22.96
C GLU A 25 6.79 5.65 22.38
N ASN A 26 6.60 5.67 21.07
CA ASN A 26 6.27 6.90 20.35
C ASN A 26 4.88 6.77 19.75
N PRO A 27 3.83 6.92 20.56
CA PRO A 27 2.46 6.66 20.08
C PRO A 27 2.00 7.61 19.00
N LEU A 28 2.49 8.84 19.01
CA LEU A 28 2.11 9.79 17.97
C LEU A 28 2.59 9.33 16.60
N VAL A 29 3.85 8.90 16.54
CA VAL A 29 4.39 8.40 15.28
C VAL A 29 3.67 7.13 14.86
N VAL A 30 3.38 6.23 15.80
CA VAL A 30 2.66 5.01 15.49
C VAL A 30 1.32 5.34 14.83
N THR A 31 0.58 6.30 15.41
CA THR A 31 -0.71 6.68 14.87
C THR A 31 -0.59 7.23 13.45
N GLN A 32 0.35 8.15 13.24
CA GLN A 32 0.51 8.80 11.93
C GLN A 32 1.00 7.82 10.88
N VAL A 33 1.94 6.96 11.22
CA VAL A 33 2.47 6.00 10.26
C VAL A 33 1.43 4.95 9.93
N SER A 34 0.57 4.59 10.90
CA SER A 34 -0.52 3.66 10.62
C SER A 34 -1.49 4.22 9.59
N LYS A 35 -1.75 5.52 9.64
CA LYS A 35 -2.58 6.16 8.62
C LYS A 35 -1.92 6.08 7.25
N LEU A 36 -0.62 6.29 7.19
CA LEU A 36 0.10 6.14 5.92
C LEU A 36 -0.02 4.72 5.38
N LEU A 37 0.05 3.75 6.26
CA LEU A 37 -0.09 2.35 5.84
C LEU A 37 -1.46 2.10 5.22
N MET A 38 -2.50 2.66 5.83
CA MET A 38 -3.85 2.54 5.27
C MET A 38 -3.94 3.22 3.91
N ASP A 39 -3.30 4.38 3.77
CA ASP A 39 -3.30 5.07 2.49
C ASP A 39 -2.61 4.23 1.41
N ILE A 40 -1.53 3.56 1.75
CA ILE A 40 -0.83 2.70 0.79
C ILE A 40 -1.70 1.51 0.42
N ASP A 41 -2.42 0.94 1.36
CA ASP A 41 -3.36 -0.14 1.06
C ASP A 41 -4.40 0.32 0.05
N HIS A 42 -4.91 1.53 0.21
CA HIS A 42 -5.88 2.08 -0.73
C HIS A 42 -5.26 2.25 -2.11
N LEU A 43 -4.01 2.72 -2.16
CA LEU A 43 -3.32 2.87 -3.44
C LEU A 43 -3.13 1.53 -4.13
N LYS A 44 -2.80 0.49 -3.36
CA LYS A 44 -2.68 -0.85 -3.92
C LYS A 44 -4.00 -1.30 -4.53
N SER A 45 -5.10 -1.05 -3.84
CA SER A 45 -6.41 -1.40 -4.33
C SER A 45 -6.72 -0.66 -5.63
N PHE A 46 -6.37 0.62 -5.70
CA PHE A 46 -6.56 1.38 -6.93
C PHE A 46 -5.74 0.82 -8.07
N GLU A 47 -4.48 0.43 -7.81
CA GLU A 47 -3.65 -0.15 -8.87
C GLU A 47 -4.23 -1.46 -9.36
N GLU A 48 -4.69 -2.28 -8.45
CA GLU A 48 -5.30 -3.55 -8.83
C GLU A 48 -6.55 -3.34 -9.64
N LEU A 49 -7.37 -2.38 -9.24
CA LEU A 49 -8.59 -2.06 -9.98
C LEU A 49 -8.24 -1.53 -11.37
N ARG A 50 -7.26 -0.67 -11.45
CA ARG A 50 -6.83 -0.14 -12.73
C ARG A 50 -6.34 -1.24 -13.66
N ASP A 51 -5.58 -2.20 -13.13
CA ASP A 51 -5.12 -3.33 -13.94
C ASP A 51 -6.30 -4.12 -14.47
N LEU A 52 -7.31 -4.32 -13.67
CA LEU A 52 -8.52 -5.02 -14.12
C LEU A 52 -9.21 -4.26 -15.23
N LEU A 53 -9.32 -2.95 -15.08
CA LEU A 53 -9.99 -2.12 -16.08
C LEU A 53 -9.21 -2.03 -17.38
N ASP A 54 -7.90 -2.06 -17.29
CA ASP A 54 -7.03 -1.95 -18.46
C ASP A 54 -6.71 -3.28 -19.10
N SER A 55 -7.08 -4.37 -18.48
CA SER A 55 -6.72 -5.69 -18.98
C SER A 55 -7.38 -5.97 -20.32
N PRO A 56 -6.63 -6.45 -21.30
CA PRO A 56 -7.21 -6.80 -22.60
C PRO A 56 -8.28 -7.87 -22.52
N ALA A 57 -8.21 -8.73 -21.52
CA ALA A 57 -9.18 -9.80 -21.36
C ALA A 57 -10.58 -9.27 -21.16
N LYS A 58 -10.72 -8.08 -20.66
CA LYS A 58 -12.02 -7.49 -20.44
C LYS A 58 -12.78 -7.27 -21.72
N LYS A 59 -12.07 -7.09 -22.75
CA LYS A 59 -12.71 -6.77 -24.01
C LYS A 59 -13.42 -7.92 -24.60
N ARG A 60 -13.33 -8.65 -24.27
CA ARG A 60 -13.95 -9.57 -24.60
C ARG A 60 -15.13 -9.67 -24.82
N ASP A 61 -15.24 -9.20 -24.76
CA ASP A 61 -16.04 -9.21 -24.85
C ASP A 61 -16.60 -8.89 -25.53
N GLU A 62 -16.42 -8.67 -25.88
CA GLU A 62 -16.70 -8.36 -26.53
C GLU A 62 -16.89 -8.59 -27.18
#